data_fa969c68168b999072c204f7526cd245
#
_entry.id   fa969c68168b999072c204f7526cd245
#
_cell.length_a   1.000
_cell.length_b   1.000
_cell.length_c   1.000
_cell.angle_alpha   90.00
_cell.angle_beta   90.00
_cell.angle_gamma   90.00
#
_symmetry.space_group_name_H-M   'P 1'
#
loop_
_entity.id
_entity.type
_entity.pdbx_description
1 polymer ?
#
loop_
_entity_poly.entity_id
_entity_poly.type
_entity_poly.pdbx_seq_one_letter_code
_entity_poly.pdbx_strand_id
1 'polypeptide(L)'
;MLYQWHEAIRASAASMRSFSEMTVSVLSDPANPWRNDYLVKSAAVLADFVGDCTLSYSKPHWHVRDVSDTHAQSFFQEAIIDSKVFCNLIHFSRSNEESENKLPKMLVVAPLSGHFSTLLRGTVETLVQNFDVYITDWKNARDVPADEGAFNLDNHLDYIRYFIELLGENLHIVSVCQPGPSVVAAVSLLAEDNSPCQPKTLTLIGCPIDTRQSPTAPNRFAQSRSLSWFEKNAVTTLPASQKGASRMVYPGFLQLGGFMGMNIDKHIAAYRSQWVNLLNEDLEPVAAHRKFYDEYLSVMDLPAEYYLDTIKKVFQEHHLAEGIMLHRGRKVDPSCIRKTALLTIEGWHDDISGIGQTRAAHDLCTNLPECLHAEYTDPEAGHYGLFHGERWRQAIAPKIL
;
A
#
# COMPACT_ATOMS: atom_id res chain seq x y z
N MET A 1 5.66 5.70 26.10
CA MET A 1 6.37 4.52 26.66
C MET A 1 6.55 3.44 25.58
N LEU A 2 5.49 2.91 24.94
CA LEU A 2 5.59 1.85 23.91
C LEU A 2 6.47 2.27 22.71
N TYR A 3 6.27 3.46 22.17
CA TYR A 3 7.05 3.99 21.04
C TYR A 3 8.54 4.13 21.39
N GLN A 4 8.86 4.69 22.56
CA GLN A 4 10.25 4.82 23.04
C GLN A 4 10.91 3.46 23.22
N TRP A 5 10.17 2.48 23.72
CA TRP A 5 10.68 1.10 23.86
C TRP A 5 10.98 0.46 22.50
N HIS A 6 10.10 0.65 21.54
CA HIS A 6 10.31 0.22 20.16
C HIS A 6 11.57 0.87 19.54
N GLU A 7 11.76 2.19 19.72
CA GLU A 7 12.95 2.89 19.23
C GLU A 7 14.24 2.39 19.90
N ALA A 8 14.19 2.05 21.18
CA ALA A 8 15.33 1.45 21.89
C ALA A 8 15.67 0.05 21.33
N ILE A 9 14.67 -0.78 21.03
CA ILE A 9 14.87 -2.08 20.37
C ILE A 9 15.50 -1.88 18.99
N ARG A 10 15.01 -0.93 18.19
CA ARG A 10 15.57 -0.62 16.87
C ARG A 10 17.04 -0.18 16.96
N ALA A 11 17.37 0.67 17.92
CA ALA A 11 18.75 1.10 18.15
C ALA A 11 19.67 -0.09 18.50
N SER A 12 19.20 -1.01 19.35
CA SER A 12 19.93 -2.23 19.69
C SER A 12 20.08 -3.17 18.48
N ALA A 13 19.03 -3.32 17.68
CA ALA A 13 19.06 -4.11 16.45
C ALA A 13 20.04 -3.53 15.41
N ALA A 14 20.16 -2.20 15.32
CA ALA A 14 21.13 -1.57 14.44
C ALA A 14 22.58 -1.93 14.76
N SER A 15 22.94 -2.00 16.04
CA SER A 15 24.28 -2.43 16.47
C SER A 15 24.53 -3.91 16.11
N MET A 16 23.52 -4.76 16.29
CA MET A 16 23.59 -6.18 15.93
C MET A 16 23.76 -6.37 14.42
N ARG A 17 23.04 -5.58 13.62
CA ARG A 17 23.17 -5.57 12.16
C ARG A 17 24.58 -5.17 11.71
N SER A 18 25.12 -4.07 12.22
CA SER A 18 26.48 -3.64 11.87
C SER A 18 27.52 -4.69 12.21
N PHE A 19 27.37 -5.38 13.34
CA PHE A 19 28.22 -6.52 13.71
C PHE A 19 28.06 -7.69 12.73
N SER A 20 26.84 -7.98 12.32
CA SER A 20 26.48 -9.00 11.35
C SER A 20 27.13 -8.73 9.99
N GLU A 21 26.94 -7.52 9.44
CA GLU A 21 27.52 -7.08 8.16
C GLU A 21 29.05 -7.17 8.17
N MET A 22 29.69 -6.71 9.25
CA MET A 22 31.15 -6.83 9.42
C MET A 22 31.59 -8.30 9.47
N THR A 23 30.85 -9.17 10.14
CA THR A 23 31.15 -10.60 10.23
C THR A 23 31.05 -11.25 8.85
N VAL A 24 29.99 -10.98 8.09
CA VAL A 24 29.84 -11.47 6.70
C VAL A 24 30.99 -11.00 5.85
N SER A 25 31.32 -9.69 5.89
CA SER A 25 32.40 -9.10 5.13
C SER A 25 33.75 -9.81 5.38
N VAL A 26 34.08 -10.07 6.63
CA VAL A 26 35.36 -10.72 7.01
C VAL A 26 35.37 -12.21 6.62
N LEU A 27 34.29 -12.94 6.90
CA LEU A 27 34.25 -14.38 6.66
C LEU A 27 34.14 -14.74 5.18
N SER A 28 33.49 -13.88 4.37
CA SER A 28 33.30 -14.08 2.92
C SER A 28 34.37 -13.39 2.07
N ASP A 29 35.34 -12.70 2.68
CA ASP A 29 36.41 -11.99 1.97
C ASP A 29 37.20 -12.97 1.05
N PRO A 30 37.39 -12.63 -0.22
CA PRO A 30 38.24 -13.41 -1.13
C PRO A 30 39.66 -13.68 -0.60
N ALA A 31 40.18 -12.79 0.23
CA ALA A 31 41.50 -12.95 0.87
C ALA A 31 41.48 -13.91 2.08
N ASN A 32 40.31 -14.30 2.56
CA ASN A 32 40.18 -15.23 3.69
C ASN A 32 40.48 -16.68 3.20
N PRO A 33 41.59 -17.32 3.65
CA PRO A 33 41.92 -18.66 3.20
C PRO A 33 40.92 -19.73 3.63
N TRP A 34 40.12 -19.45 4.68
CA TRP A 34 39.16 -20.38 5.26
C TRP A 34 37.74 -20.15 4.73
N ARG A 35 37.51 -19.22 3.80
CA ARG A 35 36.16 -18.85 3.31
C ARG A 35 35.35 -20.03 2.77
N ASN A 36 36.00 -21.08 2.26
CA ASN A 36 35.38 -22.29 1.72
C ASN A 36 35.20 -23.41 2.78
N ASP A 37 35.71 -23.21 4.00
CA ASP A 37 35.46 -24.13 5.09
C ASP A 37 33.99 -24.12 5.50
N TYR A 38 33.45 -25.32 5.79
CA TYR A 38 32.02 -25.48 6.11
C TYR A 38 31.59 -24.67 7.35
N LEU A 39 32.43 -24.61 8.39
CA LEU A 39 32.10 -23.85 9.61
C LEU A 39 32.13 -22.33 9.35
N VAL A 40 33.11 -21.89 8.57
CA VAL A 40 33.23 -20.45 8.19
C VAL A 40 32.06 -20.02 7.33
N LYS A 41 31.69 -20.84 6.34
CA LYS A 41 30.47 -20.58 5.52
C LYS A 41 29.19 -20.55 6.38
N SER A 42 29.03 -21.52 7.24
CA SER A 42 27.85 -21.58 8.12
C SER A 42 27.79 -20.39 9.07
N ALA A 43 28.91 -19.91 9.57
CA ALA A 43 29.00 -18.74 10.42
C ALA A 43 28.66 -17.43 9.62
N ALA A 44 29.14 -17.33 8.37
CA ALA A 44 28.81 -16.22 7.49
C ALA A 44 27.32 -16.19 7.15
N VAL A 45 26.73 -17.35 6.82
CA VAL A 45 25.27 -17.48 6.55
C VAL A 45 24.45 -17.14 7.80
N LEU A 46 24.88 -17.58 8.99
CA LEU A 46 24.20 -17.22 10.25
C LEU A 46 24.25 -15.71 10.48
N ALA A 47 25.40 -15.09 10.27
CA ALA A 47 25.55 -13.65 10.39
C ALA A 47 24.65 -12.93 9.37
N ASP A 48 24.64 -13.33 8.10
CA ASP A 48 23.82 -12.75 7.04
C ASP A 48 22.31 -12.86 7.37
N PHE A 49 21.88 -14.01 7.85
CA PHE A 49 20.50 -14.24 8.31
C PHE A 49 20.12 -13.35 9.49
N VAL A 50 21.01 -13.18 10.48
CA VAL A 50 20.80 -12.25 11.60
C VAL A 50 20.72 -10.81 11.10
N GLY A 51 21.52 -10.45 10.09
CA GLY A 51 21.42 -9.18 9.38
C GLY A 51 20.02 -8.97 8.84
N ASP A 52 19.49 -9.90 8.05
CA ASP A 52 18.14 -9.86 7.49
C ASP A 52 17.04 -9.70 8.58
N CYS A 53 17.19 -10.39 9.72
CA CYS A 53 16.24 -10.29 10.84
C CYS A 53 16.29 -8.97 11.62
N THR A 54 17.38 -8.20 11.49
CA THR A 54 17.60 -6.95 12.24
C THR A 54 17.51 -5.69 11.37
N LEU A 55 17.10 -5.82 10.12
CA LEU A 55 16.95 -4.69 9.20
C LEU A 55 15.97 -3.65 9.74
N SER A 56 16.38 -2.39 9.61
CA SER A 56 15.52 -1.23 9.86
C SER A 56 15.06 -0.71 8.51
N TYR A 57 13.81 -0.94 8.21
CA TYR A 57 13.24 -0.59 6.92
C TYR A 57 12.84 0.89 6.90
N SER A 58 13.42 1.63 5.98
CA SER A 58 12.95 2.96 5.56
C SER A 58 12.06 2.81 4.32
N LYS A 59 11.46 3.91 3.89
CA LYS A 59 10.71 3.91 2.63
C LYS A 59 11.61 3.41 1.47
N PRO A 60 11.22 2.35 0.77
CA PRO A 60 11.95 1.88 -0.40
C PRO A 60 11.93 2.91 -1.55
N HIS A 61 12.91 2.85 -2.43
CA HIS A 61 12.93 3.66 -3.65
C HIS A 61 11.99 3.07 -4.70
N TRP A 62 11.39 3.91 -5.52
CA TRP A 62 10.50 3.45 -6.58
C TRP A 62 11.22 2.59 -7.62
N HIS A 63 12.29 3.08 -8.25
CA HIS A 63 13.07 2.36 -9.25
C HIS A 63 12.20 1.55 -10.23
N VAL A 64 11.18 2.20 -10.81
CA VAL A 64 10.24 1.59 -11.75
C VAL A 64 10.98 1.22 -13.03
N ARG A 65 11.01 -0.07 -13.39
CA ARG A 65 11.71 -0.57 -14.56
C ARG A 65 10.91 -0.38 -15.83
N ASP A 66 11.58 -0.01 -16.92
CA ASP A 66 11.01 -0.12 -18.26
C ASP A 66 11.17 -1.56 -18.78
N VAL A 67 10.11 -2.34 -18.61
CA VAL A 67 10.10 -3.76 -19.05
C VAL A 67 9.94 -3.92 -20.55
N SER A 68 9.67 -2.85 -21.30
CA SER A 68 9.65 -2.88 -22.79
C SER A 68 11.06 -2.89 -23.38
N ASP A 69 12.06 -2.43 -22.62
CA ASP A 69 13.45 -2.41 -23.03
C ASP A 69 14.16 -3.71 -22.61
N THR A 70 14.25 -4.66 -23.55
CA THR A 70 14.87 -5.98 -23.32
C THR A 70 16.40 -5.93 -23.26
N HIS A 71 17.03 -4.79 -23.64
CA HIS A 71 18.48 -4.68 -23.80
C HIS A 71 19.13 -3.63 -22.88
N ALA A 72 18.39 -2.63 -22.44
CA ALA A 72 18.87 -1.63 -21.50
C ALA A 72 18.11 -1.79 -20.15
N GLN A 73 18.85 -1.69 -19.05
CA GLN A 73 18.24 -1.56 -17.73
C GLN A 73 17.74 -0.11 -17.55
N SER A 74 16.78 0.31 -18.41
CA SER A 74 16.21 1.64 -18.31
C SER A 74 15.14 1.69 -17.22
N PHE A 75 15.06 2.84 -16.57
CA PHE A 75 14.07 3.12 -15.53
C PHE A 75 13.23 4.31 -15.95
N PHE A 76 11.95 4.29 -15.55
CA PHE A 76 11.13 5.49 -15.61
C PHE A 76 11.67 6.55 -14.64
N GLN A 77 11.65 7.80 -15.08
CA GLN A 77 11.95 8.94 -14.20
C GLN A 77 10.76 9.19 -13.29
N GLU A 78 11.03 9.33 -12.00
CA GLU A 78 10.03 9.71 -11.00
C GLU A 78 10.11 11.22 -10.73
N ALA A 79 8.97 11.90 -10.76
CA ALA A 79 8.87 13.32 -10.44
C ALA A 79 7.70 13.57 -9.49
N ILE A 80 7.95 14.33 -8.43
CA ILE A 80 6.87 14.85 -7.59
C ILE A 80 6.28 16.05 -8.32
N ILE A 81 5.04 15.92 -8.81
CA ILE A 81 4.37 16.98 -9.56
C ILE A 81 3.47 17.86 -8.67
N ASP A 82 3.09 17.35 -7.51
CA ASP A 82 2.42 18.12 -6.46
C ASP A 82 2.73 17.54 -5.08
N SER A 83 2.75 18.39 -4.05
CA SER A 83 3.07 17.98 -2.69
C SER A 83 2.12 18.64 -1.70
N LYS A 84 1.29 17.82 -1.07
CA LYS A 84 0.48 18.18 0.10
C LYS A 84 1.23 17.83 1.39
N VAL A 85 0.72 18.28 2.52
CA VAL A 85 1.31 18.02 3.84
C VAL A 85 1.52 16.51 4.06
N PHE A 86 0.52 15.67 3.77
CA PHE A 86 0.54 14.24 4.03
C PHE A 86 0.71 13.36 2.79
N CYS A 87 0.78 13.92 1.59
CA CYS A 87 0.86 13.13 0.36
C CYS A 87 1.61 13.88 -0.74
N ASN A 88 2.47 13.19 -1.47
CA ASN A 88 2.96 13.65 -2.76
C ASN A 88 2.14 12.99 -3.88
N LEU A 89 2.04 13.67 -5.01
CA LEU A 89 1.60 13.06 -6.26
C LEU A 89 2.84 12.83 -7.11
N ILE A 90 3.16 11.55 -7.37
CA ILE A 90 4.32 11.16 -8.17
C ILE A 90 3.87 10.80 -9.57
N HIS A 91 4.61 11.26 -10.56
CA HIS A 91 4.48 10.93 -11.97
C HIS A 91 5.67 10.11 -12.44
N PHE A 92 5.43 9.13 -13.30
CA PHE A 92 6.46 8.29 -13.93
C PHE A 92 6.50 8.57 -15.43
N SER A 93 7.64 9.10 -15.94
CA SER A 93 7.84 9.43 -17.34
C SER A 93 9.03 8.67 -17.93
N ARG A 94 9.00 8.39 -19.24
CA ARG A 94 10.15 7.87 -19.97
C ARG A 94 11.14 8.98 -20.27
N SER A 95 12.43 8.68 -20.19
CA SER A 95 13.52 9.66 -20.38
C SER A 95 13.59 10.26 -21.80
N ASN A 96 12.92 9.67 -22.78
CA ASN A 96 13.05 10.01 -24.22
C ASN A 96 11.69 10.31 -24.89
N GLU A 97 10.67 10.71 -24.14
CA GLU A 97 9.36 11.02 -24.76
C GLU A 97 9.33 12.43 -25.38
N GLU A 98 9.87 12.55 -26.59
CA GLU A 98 9.39 13.50 -27.61
C GLU A 98 8.16 12.92 -28.38
N SER A 99 7.55 11.83 -27.91
CA SER A 99 6.51 11.15 -28.68
C SER A 99 5.17 11.89 -28.54
N GLU A 100 4.61 12.29 -29.70
CA GLU A 100 3.31 12.95 -29.85
C GLU A 100 2.12 12.08 -29.37
N ASN A 101 2.33 10.81 -29.10
CA ASN A 101 1.30 9.89 -28.60
C ASN A 101 1.17 10.00 -27.07
N LYS A 102 0.27 10.87 -26.62
CA LYS A 102 -0.11 10.97 -25.21
C LYS A 102 -0.89 9.73 -24.80
N LEU A 103 -0.27 8.91 -23.93
CA LEU A 103 -0.96 7.82 -23.26
C LEU A 103 -2.12 8.35 -22.40
N PRO A 104 -3.20 7.57 -22.21
CA PRO A 104 -4.27 7.95 -21.29
C PRO A 104 -3.73 8.06 -19.86
N LYS A 105 -4.18 9.12 -19.14
CA LYS A 105 -3.76 9.34 -17.75
C LYS A 105 -4.38 8.33 -16.81
N MET A 106 -3.60 7.81 -15.88
CA MET A 106 -4.08 6.92 -14.81
C MET A 106 -3.60 7.38 -13.45
N LEU A 107 -4.53 7.59 -12.53
CA LEU A 107 -4.25 7.82 -11.12
C LEU A 107 -4.37 6.52 -10.35
N VAL A 108 -3.27 6.05 -9.78
CA VAL A 108 -3.25 4.96 -8.81
C VAL A 108 -3.38 5.56 -7.41
N VAL A 109 -4.46 5.24 -6.72
CA VAL A 109 -4.65 5.64 -5.33
C VAL A 109 -4.16 4.52 -4.43
N ALA A 110 -2.97 4.73 -3.86
CA ALA A 110 -2.32 3.77 -2.98
C ALA A 110 -3.00 3.73 -1.59
N PRO A 111 -2.97 2.57 -0.91
CA PRO A 111 -3.50 2.45 0.44
C PRO A 111 -2.71 3.31 1.44
N LEU A 112 -3.42 3.93 2.39
CA LEU A 112 -2.86 4.53 3.60
C LEU A 112 -3.18 3.60 4.77
N SER A 113 -2.57 2.42 4.74
CA SER A 113 -2.86 1.32 5.67
C SER A 113 -1.60 0.72 6.32
N GLY A 114 -0.50 1.47 6.35
CA GLY A 114 0.74 1.16 7.04
C GLY A 114 1.92 0.91 6.13
N HIS A 115 1.77 0.27 4.98
CA HIS A 115 2.85 0.16 4.00
C HIS A 115 3.02 1.46 3.23
N PHE A 116 4.25 1.72 2.77
CA PHE A 116 4.50 2.79 1.80
C PHE A 116 3.88 2.46 0.44
N SER A 117 3.60 3.49 -0.35
CA SER A 117 3.02 3.35 -1.69
C SER A 117 3.91 2.55 -2.65
N THR A 118 5.21 2.41 -2.36
CA THR A 118 6.17 1.56 -3.08
C THR A 118 5.80 0.07 -3.09
N LEU A 119 4.92 -0.37 -2.17
CA LEU A 119 4.30 -1.71 -2.24
C LEU A 119 3.62 -1.96 -3.60
N LEU A 120 3.13 -0.89 -4.26
CA LEU A 120 2.51 -0.94 -5.58
C LEU A 120 3.51 -0.78 -6.74
N ARG A 121 4.84 -0.88 -6.49
CA ARG A 121 5.85 -0.77 -7.56
C ARG A 121 5.55 -1.69 -8.72
N GLY A 122 5.26 -2.97 -8.47
CA GLY A 122 4.93 -3.93 -9.52
C GLY A 122 3.63 -3.60 -10.27
N THR A 123 2.67 -2.98 -9.60
CA THR A 123 1.45 -2.44 -10.22
C THR A 123 1.81 -1.31 -11.19
N VAL A 124 2.60 -0.35 -10.73
CA VAL A 124 3.07 0.79 -11.54
C VAL A 124 3.89 0.29 -12.73
N GLU A 125 4.87 -0.61 -12.54
CA GLU A 125 5.71 -1.20 -13.60
C GLU A 125 4.87 -1.82 -14.74
N THR A 126 3.71 -2.37 -14.41
CA THR A 126 2.80 -2.94 -15.41
C THR A 126 1.99 -1.85 -16.11
N LEU A 127 1.47 -0.89 -15.37
CA LEU A 127 0.55 0.13 -15.90
C LEU A 127 1.26 1.18 -16.76
N VAL A 128 2.50 1.58 -16.42
CA VAL A 128 3.28 2.58 -17.18
C VAL A 128 3.57 2.16 -18.63
N GLN A 129 3.36 0.88 -18.98
CA GLN A 129 3.52 0.43 -20.36
C GLN A 129 2.40 0.95 -21.28
N ASN A 130 1.21 1.23 -20.73
CA ASN A 130 0.01 1.58 -21.48
C ASN A 130 -0.64 2.89 -21.03
N PHE A 131 -0.19 3.46 -19.91
CA PHE A 131 -0.76 4.66 -19.32
C PHE A 131 0.33 5.66 -18.90
N ASP A 132 -0.05 6.93 -18.88
CA ASP A 132 0.66 8.00 -18.22
C ASP A 132 0.29 7.97 -16.72
N VAL A 133 1.17 7.36 -15.88
CA VAL A 133 0.82 6.93 -14.52
C VAL A 133 1.21 7.96 -13.48
N TYR A 134 0.24 8.27 -12.64
CA TYR A 134 0.36 9.08 -11.42
C TYR A 134 0.00 8.23 -10.21
N ILE A 135 0.67 8.42 -9.07
CA ILE A 135 0.37 7.69 -7.84
C ILE A 135 0.38 8.60 -6.61
N THR A 136 -0.58 8.37 -5.70
CA THR A 136 -0.55 8.98 -4.37
C THR A 136 0.56 8.35 -3.53
N ASP A 137 1.48 9.17 -3.05
CA ASP A 137 2.61 8.75 -2.24
C ASP A 137 2.52 9.33 -0.83
N TRP A 138 1.88 8.57 0.06
CA TRP A 138 1.58 9.00 1.42
C TRP A 138 2.85 9.16 2.24
N LYS A 139 2.90 10.26 3.02
CA LYS A 139 4.00 10.56 3.91
C LYS A 139 3.81 9.91 5.27
N ASN A 140 4.90 9.43 5.85
CA ASN A 140 4.88 8.91 7.21
C ASN A 140 4.47 10.01 8.21
N ALA A 141 3.43 9.78 9.01
CA ALA A 141 2.91 10.77 9.94
C ALA A 141 3.95 11.23 10.96
N ARG A 142 4.94 10.40 11.30
CA ARG A 142 6.03 10.79 12.21
C ARG A 142 6.96 11.85 11.63
N ASP A 143 6.97 12.01 10.31
CA ASP A 143 7.82 12.98 9.62
C ASP A 143 7.09 14.30 9.32
N VAL A 144 5.79 14.38 9.65
CA VAL A 144 4.94 15.57 9.45
C VAL A 144 4.81 16.34 10.77
N PRO A 145 5.28 17.60 10.85
CA PRO A 145 5.18 18.44 12.06
C PRO A 145 3.73 18.53 12.58
N ALA A 146 3.57 18.59 13.92
CA ALA A 146 2.22 18.57 14.52
C ALA A 146 1.43 19.87 14.24
N ASP A 147 2.11 20.99 14.04
CA ASP A 147 1.54 22.30 13.68
C ASP A 147 0.97 22.38 12.25
N GLU A 148 1.32 21.44 11.39
CA GLU A 148 0.68 21.27 10.07
C GLU A 148 -0.78 20.76 10.15
N GLY A 149 -1.28 20.53 11.36
CA GLY A 149 -2.66 20.16 11.62
C GLY A 149 -2.94 18.66 11.61
N ALA A 150 -4.21 18.34 11.84
CA ALA A 150 -4.72 16.96 11.86
C ALA A 150 -5.01 16.45 10.44
N PHE A 151 -5.02 15.12 10.29
CA PHE A 151 -5.39 14.45 9.05
C PHE A 151 -6.36 13.31 9.34
N ASN A 152 -7.58 13.44 8.86
CA ASN A 152 -8.67 12.49 9.05
C ASN A 152 -9.21 11.96 7.70
N LEU A 153 -10.30 11.20 7.72
CA LEU A 153 -10.89 10.64 6.51
C LEU A 153 -11.41 11.70 5.53
N ASP A 154 -11.92 12.84 6.04
CA ASP A 154 -12.35 13.97 5.19
C ASP A 154 -11.15 14.59 4.46
N ASN A 155 -10.00 14.77 5.14
CA ASN A 155 -8.78 15.27 4.51
C ASN A 155 -8.24 14.30 3.45
N HIS A 156 -8.32 12.99 3.71
CA HIS A 156 -7.94 11.98 2.73
C HIS A 156 -8.78 12.07 1.46
N LEU A 157 -10.10 12.22 1.61
CA LEU A 157 -11.02 12.41 0.51
C LEU A 157 -10.75 13.73 -0.24
N ASP A 158 -10.51 14.83 0.48
CA ASP A 158 -10.14 16.12 -0.12
C ASP A 158 -8.89 16.00 -1.01
N TYR A 159 -7.87 15.27 -0.56
CA TYR A 159 -6.64 15.08 -1.35
C TYR A 159 -6.90 14.28 -2.62
N ILE A 160 -7.69 13.19 -2.52
CA ILE A 160 -8.06 12.39 -3.69
C ILE A 160 -8.83 13.24 -4.70
N ARG A 161 -9.87 13.95 -4.24
CA ARG A 161 -10.65 14.84 -5.10
C ARG A 161 -9.77 15.90 -5.76
N TYR A 162 -8.90 16.53 -4.99
CA TYR A 162 -7.97 17.54 -5.50
C TYR A 162 -7.04 16.96 -6.59
N PHE A 163 -6.48 15.75 -6.40
CA PHE A 163 -5.62 15.14 -7.40
C PHE A 163 -6.38 14.76 -8.68
N ILE A 164 -7.63 14.33 -8.56
CA ILE A 164 -8.50 14.08 -9.73
C ILE A 164 -8.72 15.39 -10.51
N GLU A 165 -9.06 16.47 -9.81
CA GLU A 165 -9.28 17.80 -10.43
C GLU A 165 -7.98 18.38 -11.03
N LEU A 166 -6.82 18.19 -10.38
CA LEU A 166 -5.50 18.60 -10.88
C LEU A 166 -5.12 17.87 -12.17
N LEU A 167 -5.37 16.56 -12.26
CA LEU A 167 -5.07 15.77 -13.44
C LEU A 167 -6.07 16.02 -14.58
N GLY A 168 -7.28 16.51 -14.25
CA GLY A 168 -8.26 16.98 -15.18
C GLY A 168 -9.04 15.87 -15.90
N GLU A 169 -9.55 16.20 -17.09
CA GLU A 169 -10.42 15.34 -17.88
C GLU A 169 -9.70 14.09 -18.43
N ASN A 170 -10.51 13.08 -18.79
CA ASN A 170 -10.07 11.82 -19.40
C ASN A 170 -9.13 10.99 -18.49
N LEU A 171 -9.33 11.09 -17.19
CA LEU A 171 -8.60 10.35 -16.20
C LEU A 171 -9.19 8.95 -16.00
N HIS A 172 -8.32 7.96 -15.82
CA HIS A 172 -8.63 6.63 -15.34
C HIS A 172 -8.14 6.49 -13.89
N ILE A 173 -8.89 5.80 -13.04
CA ILE A 173 -8.51 5.62 -11.62
C ILE A 173 -8.41 4.12 -11.30
N VAL A 174 -7.32 3.76 -10.62
CA VAL A 174 -7.16 2.47 -9.94
C VAL A 174 -7.01 2.73 -8.45
N SER A 175 -7.94 2.23 -7.65
CA SER A 175 -7.89 2.28 -6.19
C SER A 175 -7.56 0.90 -5.64
N VAL A 176 -6.51 0.79 -4.85
CA VAL A 176 -6.07 -0.50 -4.29
C VAL A 176 -6.35 -0.53 -2.79
N CYS A 177 -7.15 -1.51 -2.36
CA CYS A 177 -7.40 -1.81 -0.94
C CYS A 177 -8.14 -0.66 -0.22
N GLN A 178 -7.63 -0.20 0.90
CA GLN A 178 -8.25 0.68 1.89
C GLN A 178 -8.84 2.00 1.34
N PRO A 179 -8.27 2.75 0.35
CA PRO A 179 -8.84 4.02 -0.10
C PRO A 179 -10.15 3.90 -0.87
N GLY A 180 -10.59 2.69 -1.23
CA GLY A 180 -11.80 2.47 -2.03
C GLY A 180 -13.00 3.30 -1.62
N PRO A 181 -13.44 3.29 -0.33
CA PRO A 181 -14.58 4.10 0.12
C PRO A 181 -14.38 5.60 -0.10
N SER A 182 -13.18 6.14 0.13
CA SER A 182 -12.87 7.55 -0.09
C SER A 182 -12.83 7.90 -1.58
N VAL A 183 -12.34 7.00 -2.43
CA VAL A 183 -12.31 7.21 -3.89
C VAL A 183 -13.72 7.20 -4.47
N VAL A 184 -14.56 6.23 -4.08
CA VAL A 184 -15.97 6.20 -4.46
C VAL A 184 -16.68 7.49 -4.01
N ALA A 185 -16.42 7.94 -2.78
CA ALA A 185 -16.98 9.18 -2.27
C ALA A 185 -16.52 10.43 -3.06
N ALA A 186 -15.22 10.52 -3.41
CA ALA A 186 -14.69 11.62 -4.20
C ALA A 186 -15.33 11.67 -5.60
N VAL A 187 -15.43 10.50 -6.27
CA VAL A 187 -16.08 10.39 -7.59
C VAL A 187 -17.58 10.73 -7.50
N SER A 188 -18.25 10.32 -6.43
CA SER A 188 -19.67 10.65 -6.18
C SER A 188 -19.90 12.16 -6.08
N LEU A 189 -19.06 12.86 -5.31
CA LEU A 189 -19.13 14.31 -5.15
C LEU A 189 -18.84 15.05 -6.47
N LEU A 190 -17.85 14.59 -7.25
CA LEU A 190 -17.58 15.14 -8.57
C LEU A 190 -18.74 14.92 -9.54
N ALA A 191 -19.41 13.76 -9.44
CA ALA A 191 -20.56 13.46 -10.28
C ALA A 191 -21.78 14.33 -9.90
N GLU A 192 -22.04 14.51 -8.60
CA GLU A 192 -23.10 15.39 -8.10
C GLU A 192 -22.87 16.85 -8.49
N ASP A 193 -21.62 17.33 -8.45
CA ASP A 193 -21.22 18.66 -8.87
C ASP A 193 -21.23 18.83 -10.41
N ASN A 194 -21.52 17.78 -11.18
CA ASN A 194 -21.39 17.76 -12.64
C ASN A 194 -20.00 18.21 -13.13
N SER A 195 -18.95 17.89 -12.36
CA SER A 195 -17.57 18.26 -12.70
C SER A 195 -17.16 17.68 -14.06
N PRO A 196 -16.44 18.44 -14.91
CA PRO A 196 -15.84 17.90 -16.12
C PRO A 196 -14.72 16.88 -15.82
N CYS A 197 -14.17 16.90 -14.60
CA CYS A 197 -13.09 16.01 -14.15
C CYS A 197 -13.59 14.66 -13.64
N GLN A 198 -14.86 14.28 -13.89
CA GLN A 198 -15.31 12.91 -13.58
C GLN A 198 -14.43 11.91 -14.33
N PRO A 199 -13.87 10.88 -13.65
CA PRO A 199 -13.01 9.91 -14.31
C PRO A 199 -13.78 9.10 -15.37
N LYS A 200 -13.07 8.63 -16.38
CA LYS A 200 -13.65 7.72 -17.40
C LYS A 200 -13.93 6.34 -16.83
N THR A 201 -12.99 5.83 -16.04
CA THR A 201 -13.11 4.53 -15.38
C THR A 201 -12.67 4.62 -13.93
N LEU A 202 -13.31 3.82 -13.10
CA LEU A 202 -12.95 3.57 -11.72
C LEU A 202 -12.76 2.06 -11.53
N THR A 203 -11.53 1.63 -11.29
CA THR A 203 -11.21 0.26 -10.92
C THR A 203 -10.95 0.19 -9.43
N LEU A 204 -11.68 -0.68 -8.73
CA LEU A 204 -11.54 -0.96 -7.31
C LEU A 204 -10.96 -2.36 -7.13
N ILE A 205 -9.81 -2.49 -6.46
CA ILE A 205 -9.10 -3.76 -6.26
C ILE A 205 -9.02 -4.08 -4.77
N GLY A 206 -9.72 -5.11 -4.30
CA GLY A 206 -9.69 -5.55 -2.92
C GLY A 206 -10.11 -4.47 -1.92
N CYS A 207 -11.12 -3.67 -2.24
CA CYS A 207 -11.54 -2.49 -1.48
C CYS A 207 -12.64 -2.82 -0.45
N PRO A 208 -12.56 -2.32 0.79
CA PRO A 208 -13.56 -2.56 1.83
C PRO A 208 -14.77 -1.61 1.69
N ILE A 209 -15.56 -1.77 0.62
CA ILE A 209 -16.75 -0.93 0.39
C ILE A 209 -17.87 -1.30 1.36
N ASP A 210 -18.16 -2.60 1.51
CA ASP A 210 -19.05 -3.11 2.55
C ASP A 210 -18.41 -4.28 3.29
N THR A 211 -17.80 -4.01 4.42
CA THR A 211 -17.07 -5.02 5.20
C THR A 211 -17.96 -6.04 5.92
N ARG A 212 -19.28 -5.94 5.80
CA ARG A 212 -20.24 -6.95 6.27
C ARG A 212 -20.31 -8.16 5.33
N GLN A 213 -19.90 -7.98 4.07
CA GLN A 213 -19.83 -9.07 3.10
C GLN A 213 -18.62 -9.95 3.42
N SER A 214 -18.84 -11.25 3.61
CA SER A 214 -17.79 -12.23 3.93
C SER A 214 -16.72 -11.70 4.90
N PRO A 215 -17.06 -11.35 6.16
CA PRO A 215 -16.15 -10.65 7.06
C PRO A 215 -14.88 -11.44 7.31
N THR A 216 -13.74 -10.79 7.14
CA THR A 216 -12.41 -11.34 7.38
C THR A 216 -11.96 -11.19 8.84
N ALA A 217 -10.76 -11.66 9.18
CA ALA A 217 -10.23 -11.51 10.53
C ALA A 217 -10.08 -10.03 10.95
N PRO A 218 -9.53 -9.11 10.12
CA PRO A 218 -9.50 -7.68 10.42
C PRO A 218 -10.89 -7.07 10.65
N ASN A 219 -11.88 -7.44 9.84
CA ASN A 219 -13.25 -6.93 9.99
C ASN A 219 -13.86 -7.37 11.34
N ARG A 220 -13.76 -8.66 11.66
CA ARG A 220 -14.23 -9.19 12.95
C ARG A 220 -13.51 -8.54 14.14
N PHE A 221 -12.21 -8.30 14.02
CA PHE A 221 -11.44 -7.63 15.06
C PHE A 221 -11.93 -6.19 15.26
N ALA A 222 -12.10 -5.43 14.18
CA ALA A 222 -12.63 -4.06 14.25
C ALA A 222 -14.03 -3.99 14.91
N GLN A 223 -14.90 -4.97 14.63
CA GLN A 223 -16.23 -5.08 15.22
C GLN A 223 -16.22 -5.54 16.70
N SER A 224 -15.20 -6.29 17.12
CA SER A 224 -15.13 -6.90 18.45
C SER A 224 -14.72 -5.94 19.56
N ARG A 225 -14.33 -4.72 19.26
CA ARG A 225 -13.81 -3.73 20.20
C ARG A 225 -14.50 -2.37 19.98
N SER A 226 -14.68 -1.60 21.07
CA SER A 226 -15.17 -0.23 20.96
C SER A 226 -14.10 0.70 20.34
N LEU A 227 -14.52 1.80 19.72
CA LEU A 227 -13.61 2.82 19.21
C LEU A 227 -12.65 3.33 20.30
N SER A 228 -13.15 3.52 21.53
CA SER A 228 -12.32 3.95 22.67
C SER A 228 -11.26 2.92 23.06
N TRP A 229 -11.48 1.63 22.76
CA TRP A 229 -10.44 0.63 22.95
C TRP A 229 -9.28 0.84 21.95
N PHE A 230 -9.59 1.10 20.67
CA PHE A 230 -8.56 1.39 19.67
C PHE A 230 -7.79 2.65 20.01
N GLU A 231 -8.48 3.71 20.44
CA GLU A 231 -7.85 4.95 20.87
C GLU A 231 -6.84 4.74 22.00
N LYS A 232 -7.20 3.94 23.02
CA LYS A 232 -6.35 3.70 24.19
C LYS A 232 -5.22 2.71 23.96
N ASN A 233 -5.41 1.72 23.08
CA ASN A 233 -4.49 0.59 22.94
C ASN A 233 -3.68 0.59 21.63
N ALA A 234 -4.17 1.25 20.59
CA ALA A 234 -3.51 1.29 19.29
C ALA A 234 -2.85 2.65 18.99
N VAL A 235 -3.33 3.73 19.59
CA VAL A 235 -2.81 5.08 19.35
C VAL A 235 -1.76 5.46 20.40
N THR A 236 -0.72 6.18 19.96
CA THR A 236 0.31 6.72 20.85
C THR A 236 0.80 8.08 20.38
N THR A 237 1.37 8.86 21.31
CA THR A 237 1.98 10.16 21.00
C THR A 237 3.43 9.97 20.57
N LEU A 238 3.85 10.64 19.51
CA LEU A 238 5.23 10.63 19.03
C LEU A 238 6.17 11.35 20.04
N PRO A 239 7.35 10.76 20.30
CA PRO A 239 8.35 11.39 21.17
C PRO A 239 8.98 12.62 20.52
N ALA A 240 9.59 13.47 21.35
CA ALA A 240 10.25 14.72 20.94
C ALA A 240 11.41 14.52 19.94
N SER A 241 11.92 13.30 19.80
CA SER A 241 12.99 12.97 18.86
C SER A 241 12.51 12.86 17.39
N GLN A 242 11.20 12.80 17.15
CA GLN A 242 10.61 12.72 15.82
C GLN A 242 10.18 14.10 15.31
N LYS A 243 10.21 14.34 14.00
CA LYS A 243 9.74 15.60 13.39
C LYS A 243 8.29 15.91 13.74
N GLY A 244 7.43 14.87 13.76
CA GLY A 244 6.03 14.96 14.16
C GLY A 244 5.82 14.90 15.68
N ALA A 245 6.78 15.33 16.49
CA ALA A 245 6.69 15.33 17.95
C ALA A 245 5.32 15.83 18.44
N SER A 246 4.75 15.16 19.44
CA SER A 246 3.42 15.41 20.00
C SER A 246 2.22 15.02 19.11
N ARG A 247 2.40 14.63 17.86
CA ARG A 247 1.33 14.06 17.02
C ARG A 247 0.90 12.71 17.57
N MET A 248 -0.41 12.48 17.57
CA MET A 248 -0.98 11.18 17.87
C MET A 248 -0.97 10.33 16.59
N VAL A 249 -0.48 9.09 16.68
CA VAL A 249 -0.35 8.18 15.55
C VAL A 249 -0.79 6.75 15.91
N TYR A 250 -1.23 6.02 14.89
CA TYR A 250 -1.24 4.56 14.93
C TYR A 250 0.11 4.07 14.39
N PRO A 251 0.98 3.49 15.24
CA PRO A 251 2.33 3.12 14.85
C PRO A 251 2.38 2.00 13.83
N GLY A 252 3.22 2.16 12.79
CA GLY A 252 3.42 1.16 11.76
C GLY A 252 3.88 -0.19 12.29
N PHE A 253 4.68 -0.23 13.35
CA PHE A 253 5.14 -1.48 13.94
C PHE A 253 4.02 -2.29 14.61
N LEU A 254 2.98 -1.66 15.16
CA LEU A 254 1.80 -2.35 15.68
C LEU A 254 1.00 -2.97 14.55
N GLN A 255 0.85 -2.22 13.47
CA GLN A 255 0.16 -2.68 12.27
C GLN A 255 0.88 -3.85 11.61
N LEU A 256 2.20 -3.76 11.46
CA LEU A 256 3.03 -4.86 10.96
C LEU A 256 2.86 -6.12 11.81
N GLY A 257 2.86 -5.97 13.15
CA GLY A 257 2.58 -7.08 14.06
C GLY A 257 1.23 -7.75 13.80
N GLY A 258 0.20 -6.96 13.47
CA GLY A 258 -1.11 -7.47 13.07
C GLY A 258 -1.06 -8.26 11.75
N PHE A 259 -0.43 -7.70 10.70
CA PHE A 259 -0.29 -8.37 9.41
C PHE A 259 0.52 -9.67 9.48
N MET A 260 1.67 -9.64 10.17
CA MET A 260 2.47 -10.85 10.37
C MET A 260 1.72 -11.91 11.18
N GLY A 261 0.98 -11.49 12.21
CA GLY A 261 0.19 -12.38 13.06
C GLY A 261 -0.91 -13.15 12.33
N MET A 262 -1.49 -12.58 11.27
CA MET A 262 -2.52 -13.25 10.46
C MET A 262 -1.98 -14.44 9.67
N ASN A 263 -0.70 -14.41 9.27
CA ASN A 263 -0.08 -15.42 8.42
C ASN A 263 1.28 -15.89 8.98
N ILE A 264 1.41 -16.02 10.30
CA ILE A 264 2.67 -16.32 11.00
C ILE A 264 3.36 -17.58 10.44
N ASP A 265 2.60 -18.63 10.15
CA ASP A 265 3.14 -19.90 9.63
C ASP A 265 3.78 -19.72 8.24
N LYS A 266 3.18 -18.87 7.38
CA LYS A 266 3.75 -18.56 6.06
C LYS A 266 5.06 -17.78 6.19
N HIS A 267 5.13 -16.83 7.14
CA HIS A 267 6.35 -16.08 7.39
C HIS A 267 7.46 -16.97 7.96
N ILE A 268 7.14 -17.83 8.93
CA ILE A 268 8.12 -18.81 9.47
C ILE A 268 8.65 -19.71 8.34
N ALA A 269 7.78 -20.23 7.49
CA ALA A 269 8.18 -21.05 6.35
C ALA A 269 9.07 -20.29 5.36
N ALA A 270 8.76 -19.01 5.07
CA ALA A 270 9.55 -18.16 4.17
C ALA A 270 10.96 -17.90 4.73
N TYR A 271 11.10 -17.56 6.02
CA TYR A 271 12.41 -17.38 6.65
C TYR A 271 13.21 -18.69 6.75
N ARG A 272 12.52 -19.81 6.97
CA ARG A 272 13.16 -21.13 6.94
C ARG A 272 13.70 -21.47 5.54
N SER A 273 12.94 -21.19 4.50
CA SER A 273 13.40 -21.34 3.11
C SER A 273 14.57 -20.41 2.81
N GLN A 274 14.54 -19.17 3.28
CA GLN A 274 15.64 -18.22 3.14
C GLN A 274 16.95 -18.78 3.74
N TRP A 275 16.88 -19.34 4.95
CA TRP A 275 18.02 -19.99 5.58
C TRP A 275 18.60 -21.12 4.71
N VAL A 276 17.75 -21.98 4.16
CA VAL A 276 18.18 -23.10 3.29
C VAL A 276 18.80 -22.58 1.99
N ASN A 277 18.19 -21.57 1.39
CA ASN A 277 18.71 -20.96 0.15
C ASN A 277 20.07 -20.29 0.35
N LEU A 278 20.26 -19.60 1.49
CA LEU A 278 21.56 -19.03 1.86
C LEU A 278 22.64 -20.12 2.05
N LEU A 279 22.31 -21.26 2.69
CA LEU A 279 23.24 -22.38 2.83
C LEU A 279 23.62 -23.02 1.49
N ASN A 280 22.67 -23.05 0.54
CA ASN A 280 22.89 -23.61 -0.79
C ASN A 280 23.49 -22.61 -1.79
N GLU A 281 23.74 -21.36 -1.37
CA GLU A 281 24.21 -20.27 -2.23
C GLU A 281 23.25 -20.00 -3.43
N ASP A 282 21.95 -20.22 -3.24
CA ASP A 282 20.92 -19.99 -4.26
C ASP A 282 20.50 -18.52 -4.24
N LEU A 283 21.22 -17.71 -5.02
CA LEU A 283 21.14 -16.24 -4.94
C LEU A 283 19.81 -15.67 -5.45
N GLU A 284 19.15 -16.33 -6.40
CA GLU A 284 17.91 -15.82 -6.99
C GLU A 284 16.75 -15.85 -5.97
N PRO A 285 16.41 -16.98 -5.31
CA PRO A 285 15.42 -16.99 -4.24
C PRO A 285 15.78 -16.11 -3.05
N VAL A 286 17.09 -16.02 -2.69
CA VAL A 286 17.57 -15.11 -1.63
C VAL A 286 17.23 -13.66 -1.97
N ALA A 287 17.53 -13.22 -3.18
CA ALA A 287 17.24 -11.85 -3.62
C ALA A 287 15.73 -11.57 -3.70
N ALA A 288 14.94 -12.54 -4.17
CA ALA A 288 13.49 -12.45 -4.23
C ALA A 288 12.86 -12.31 -2.83
N HIS A 289 13.33 -13.11 -1.86
CA HIS A 289 12.91 -13.02 -0.46
C HIS A 289 13.22 -11.63 0.13
N ARG A 290 14.46 -11.14 -0.03
CA ARG A 290 14.88 -9.81 0.45
C ARG A 290 14.02 -8.72 -0.17
N LYS A 291 13.84 -8.73 -1.49
CA LYS A 291 13.01 -7.75 -2.21
C LYS A 291 11.56 -7.72 -1.68
N PHE A 292 10.99 -8.88 -1.39
CA PHE A 292 9.64 -8.96 -0.82
C PHE A 292 9.60 -8.37 0.60
N TYR A 293 10.52 -8.77 1.48
CA TYR A 293 10.52 -8.31 2.86
C TYR A 293 10.96 -6.86 3.02
N ASP A 294 11.79 -6.32 2.11
CA ASP A 294 12.10 -4.88 2.06
C ASP A 294 10.84 -4.03 1.92
N GLU A 295 9.89 -4.45 1.10
CA GLU A 295 8.59 -3.76 0.96
C GLU A 295 7.64 -4.08 2.12
N TYR A 296 7.51 -5.35 2.47
CA TYR A 296 6.54 -5.83 3.45
C TYR A 296 6.82 -5.34 4.87
N LEU A 297 8.09 -5.20 5.25
CA LEU A 297 8.50 -4.71 6.57
C LEU A 297 8.66 -3.18 6.61
N SER A 298 8.64 -2.52 5.46
CA SER A 298 8.68 -1.05 5.35
C SER A 298 7.31 -0.48 5.66
N VAL A 299 7.12 -0.03 6.89
CA VAL A 299 5.85 0.51 7.37
C VAL A 299 5.99 1.93 7.87
N MET A 300 4.90 2.69 7.78
CA MET A 300 4.79 4.06 8.24
C MET A 300 3.72 4.21 9.32
N ASP A 301 3.88 5.21 10.16
CA ASP A 301 2.87 5.59 11.14
C ASP A 301 1.72 6.34 10.44
N LEU A 302 0.49 6.05 10.86
CA LEU A 302 -0.71 6.73 10.35
C LEU A 302 -1.16 7.82 11.32
N PRO A 303 -1.72 8.95 10.84
CA PRO A 303 -2.41 9.89 11.72
C PRO A 303 -3.53 9.20 12.49
N ALA A 304 -3.60 9.42 13.79
CA ALA A 304 -4.57 8.73 14.65
C ALA A 304 -6.01 9.03 14.25
N GLU A 305 -6.30 10.27 13.86
CA GLU A 305 -7.63 10.69 13.43
C GLU A 305 -8.10 9.94 12.19
N TYR A 306 -7.22 9.74 11.22
CA TYR A 306 -7.50 8.97 10.02
C TYR A 306 -7.75 7.50 10.33
N TYR A 307 -6.89 6.90 11.17
CA TYR A 307 -7.04 5.52 11.60
C TYR A 307 -8.36 5.30 12.33
N LEU A 308 -8.69 6.14 13.32
CA LEU A 308 -9.91 6.01 14.12
C LEU A 308 -11.18 6.26 13.28
N ASP A 309 -11.14 7.23 12.37
CA ASP A 309 -12.23 7.48 11.43
C ASP A 309 -12.44 6.27 10.50
N THR A 310 -11.38 5.64 10.01
CA THR A 310 -11.45 4.44 9.17
C THR A 310 -12.08 3.28 9.96
N ILE A 311 -11.60 3.01 11.19
CA ILE A 311 -12.21 1.98 12.05
C ILE A 311 -13.70 2.25 12.26
N LYS A 312 -14.06 3.47 12.63
CA LYS A 312 -15.44 3.83 12.93
C LYS A 312 -16.33 3.78 11.68
N LYS A 313 -15.98 4.61 10.67
CA LYS A 313 -16.88 4.89 9.54
C LYS A 313 -16.90 3.79 8.49
N VAL A 314 -15.78 3.05 8.31
CA VAL A 314 -15.69 1.98 7.29
C VAL A 314 -15.96 0.61 7.90
N PHE A 315 -15.31 0.28 9.04
CA PHE A 315 -15.36 -1.07 9.58
C PHE A 315 -16.45 -1.31 10.64
N GLN A 316 -16.87 -0.29 11.39
CA GLN A 316 -17.89 -0.46 12.44
C GLN A 316 -19.29 0.02 12.03
N GLU A 317 -19.38 1.20 11.44
CA GLU A 317 -20.66 1.85 11.13
C GLU A 317 -21.00 1.81 9.61
N HIS A 318 -20.09 1.38 8.75
CA HIS A 318 -20.29 1.16 7.30
C HIS A 318 -20.93 2.34 6.57
N HIS A 319 -20.48 3.57 6.86
CA HIS A 319 -21.15 4.80 6.47
C HIS A 319 -21.45 4.90 4.97
N LEU A 320 -20.52 4.47 4.10
CA LEU A 320 -20.73 4.50 2.65
C LEU A 320 -21.82 3.51 2.24
N ALA A 321 -21.72 2.26 2.70
CA ALA A 321 -22.67 1.19 2.36
C ALA A 321 -24.05 1.43 2.93
N GLU A 322 -24.16 2.08 4.12
CA GLU A 322 -25.43 2.49 4.75
C GLU A 322 -26.00 3.80 4.15
N GLY A 323 -25.28 4.45 3.22
CA GLY A 323 -25.74 5.71 2.63
C GLY A 323 -25.81 6.89 3.59
N ILE A 324 -25.05 6.82 4.70
CA ILE A 324 -24.98 7.86 5.75
C ILE A 324 -23.62 8.57 5.77
N MET A 325 -22.73 8.28 4.81
CA MET A 325 -21.43 8.92 4.75
C MET A 325 -21.56 10.41 4.52
N LEU A 326 -20.89 11.19 5.37
CA LEU A 326 -20.79 12.64 5.23
C LEU A 326 -19.34 13.01 4.93
N HIS A 327 -19.15 13.94 4.02
CA HIS A 327 -17.90 14.64 3.78
C HIS A 327 -18.09 16.12 4.09
N ARG A 328 -17.44 16.63 5.12
CA ARG A 328 -17.58 18.02 5.60
C ARG A 328 -19.04 18.46 5.78
N GLY A 329 -19.91 17.55 6.27
CA GLY A 329 -21.33 17.79 6.47
C GLY A 329 -22.21 17.60 5.22
N ARG A 330 -21.64 17.39 4.04
CA ARG A 330 -22.38 17.07 2.81
C ARG A 330 -22.54 15.56 2.68
N LYS A 331 -23.75 15.09 2.41
CA LYS A 331 -24.00 13.66 2.18
C LYS A 331 -23.33 13.20 0.90
N VAL A 332 -22.67 12.06 0.95
CA VAL A 332 -22.10 11.35 -0.20
C VAL A 332 -23.15 10.42 -0.78
N ASP A 333 -23.43 10.53 -2.07
CA ASP A 333 -24.41 9.69 -2.77
C ASP A 333 -23.77 9.04 -4.01
N PRO A 334 -23.35 7.76 -3.95
CA PRO A 334 -22.79 7.05 -5.10
C PRO A 334 -23.75 6.88 -6.27
N SER A 335 -25.07 7.01 -6.06
CA SER A 335 -26.06 6.97 -7.15
C SER A 335 -25.93 8.14 -8.14
N CYS A 336 -25.18 9.18 -7.78
CA CYS A 336 -24.83 10.29 -8.68
C CYS A 336 -23.83 9.86 -9.76
N ILE A 337 -23.10 8.75 -9.60
CA ILE A 337 -22.17 8.23 -10.60
C ILE A 337 -22.98 7.62 -11.75
N ARG A 338 -22.87 8.21 -12.95
CA ARG A 338 -23.67 7.82 -14.13
C ARG A 338 -22.82 7.64 -15.40
N LYS A 339 -21.56 8.10 -15.39
CA LYS A 339 -20.72 8.18 -16.60
C LYS A 339 -19.38 7.47 -16.42
N THR A 340 -18.92 7.26 -15.18
CA THR A 340 -17.67 6.59 -14.86
C THR A 340 -17.88 5.09 -14.90
N ALA A 341 -17.26 4.38 -15.84
CA ALA A 341 -17.33 2.93 -15.87
C ALA A 341 -16.66 2.32 -14.63
N LEU A 342 -17.31 1.35 -13.99
CA LEU A 342 -16.91 0.74 -12.73
C LEU A 342 -16.46 -0.70 -12.96
N LEU A 343 -15.21 -0.99 -12.61
CA LEU A 343 -14.66 -2.34 -12.54
C LEU A 343 -14.33 -2.68 -11.09
N THR A 344 -14.85 -3.79 -10.58
CA THR A 344 -14.45 -4.34 -9.28
C THR A 344 -13.63 -5.61 -9.46
N ILE A 345 -12.55 -5.73 -8.70
CA ILE A 345 -11.64 -6.88 -8.73
C ILE A 345 -11.49 -7.41 -7.31
N GLU A 346 -11.78 -8.71 -7.13
CA GLU A 346 -11.69 -9.42 -5.86
C GLU A 346 -10.85 -10.70 -6.00
N GLY A 347 -10.31 -11.19 -4.88
CA GLY A 347 -9.59 -12.46 -4.80
C GLY A 347 -10.36 -13.49 -3.98
N TRP A 348 -10.52 -14.72 -4.50
CA TRP A 348 -11.22 -15.76 -3.77
C TRP A 348 -10.58 -16.12 -2.42
N HIS A 349 -9.25 -15.96 -2.35
CA HIS A 349 -8.46 -16.24 -1.15
C HIS A 349 -8.01 -14.96 -0.41
N ASP A 350 -8.70 -13.84 -0.65
CA ASP A 350 -8.41 -12.57 0.03
C ASP A 350 -8.83 -12.67 1.50
N ASP A 351 -7.84 -12.63 2.39
CA ASP A 351 -8.00 -12.72 3.85
C ASP A 351 -8.09 -11.35 4.54
N ILE A 352 -8.04 -10.26 3.75
CA ILE A 352 -8.15 -8.87 4.21
C ILE A 352 -9.47 -8.25 3.77
N SER A 353 -9.79 -8.28 2.47
CA SER A 353 -11.06 -7.83 1.91
C SER A 353 -11.83 -9.01 1.33
N GLY A 354 -12.79 -9.52 2.07
CA GLY A 354 -13.55 -10.73 1.69
C GLY A 354 -14.40 -10.52 0.45
N ILE A 355 -14.78 -11.64 -0.19
CA ILE A 355 -15.62 -11.66 -1.38
C ILE A 355 -16.93 -10.90 -1.15
N GLY A 356 -17.28 -10.04 -2.09
CA GLY A 356 -18.47 -9.18 -2.07
C GLY A 356 -18.21 -7.81 -1.47
N GLN A 357 -17.11 -7.61 -0.74
CA GLN A 357 -16.81 -6.31 -0.13
C GLN A 357 -16.56 -5.23 -1.17
N THR A 358 -15.74 -5.51 -2.18
CA THR A 358 -15.44 -4.57 -3.26
C THR A 358 -16.61 -4.48 -4.23
N ARG A 359 -17.21 -5.62 -4.56
CA ARG A 359 -18.36 -5.76 -5.44
C ARG A 359 -19.55 -4.90 -4.98
N ALA A 360 -19.73 -4.69 -3.68
CA ALA A 360 -20.79 -3.85 -3.12
C ALA A 360 -20.83 -2.42 -3.71
N ALA A 361 -19.75 -1.94 -4.33
CA ALA A 361 -19.74 -0.65 -5.04
C ALA A 361 -20.78 -0.60 -6.18
N HIS A 362 -21.07 -1.73 -6.84
CA HIS A 362 -22.07 -1.80 -7.90
C HIS A 362 -23.49 -1.55 -7.35
N ASP A 363 -23.78 -2.07 -6.15
CA ASP A 363 -25.08 -1.92 -5.50
C ASP A 363 -25.31 -0.46 -5.02
N LEU A 364 -24.24 0.31 -4.85
CA LEU A 364 -24.31 1.73 -4.48
C LEU A 364 -24.46 2.65 -5.71
N CYS A 365 -23.87 2.27 -6.85
CA CYS A 365 -23.91 3.05 -8.09
C CYS A 365 -25.18 2.75 -8.92
N THR A 366 -26.35 2.86 -8.28
CA THR A 366 -27.65 2.38 -8.80
C THR A 366 -28.10 3.04 -10.11
N ASN A 367 -27.59 4.22 -10.45
CA ASN A 367 -27.93 4.95 -11.67
C ASN A 367 -26.87 4.81 -12.77
N LEU A 368 -25.84 4.01 -12.56
CA LEU A 368 -24.86 3.71 -13.58
C LEU A 368 -25.45 2.70 -14.59
N PRO A 369 -25.36 2.95 -15.90
CA PRO A 369 -25.85 2.00 -16.93
C PRO A 369 -25.17 0.63 -16.82
N GLU A 370 -25.93 -0.45 -17.04
CA GLU A 370 -25.44 -1.83 -16.91
C GLU A 370 -24.18 -2.12 -17.77
N CYS A 371 -24.09 -1.52 -18.96
CA CYS A 371 -22.92 -1.67 -19.84
C CYS A 371 -21.64 -1.00 -19.31
N LEU A 372 -21.73 -0.23 -18.23
CA LEU A 372 -20.59 0.39 -17.56
C LEU A 372 -20.19 -0.32 -16.26
N HIS A 373 -20.81 -1.46 -15.94
CA HIS A 373 -20.44 -2.33 -14.85
C HIS A 373 -19.59 -3.49 -15.34
N ALA A 374 -18.49 -3.78 -14.64
CA ALA A 374 -17.68 -4.97 -14.86
C ALA A 374 -17.20 -5.52 -13.52
N GLU A 375 -17.22 -6.83 -13.37
CA GLU A 375 -16.80 -7.55 -12.16
C GLU A 375 -15.81 -8.65 -12.54
N TYR A 376 -14.77 -8.80 -11.72
CA TYR A 376 -13.84 -9.91 -11.85
C TYR A 376 -13.44 -10.43 -10.47
N THR A 377 -13.65 -11.73 -10.26
CA THR A 377 -13.14 -12.43 -9.07
C THR A 377 -12.07 -13.41 -9.52
N ASP A 378 -10.84 -13.19 -9.05
CA ASP A 378 -9.74 -14.11 -9.34
C ASP A 378 -9.79 -15.33 -8.42
N PRO A 379 -9.86 -16.58 -8.99
CA PRO A 379 -10.09 -17.80 -8.21
C PRO A 379 -8.89 -18.22 -7.34
N GLU A 380 -7.70 -17.69 -7.59
CA GLU A 380 -6.46 -18.11 -6.92
C GLU A 380 -5.79 -17.00 -6.11
N ALA A 381 -6.17 -15.72 -6.36
CA ALA A 381 -5.52 -14.62 -5.71
C ALA A 381 -5.93 -14.49 -4.24
N GLY A 382 -4.93 -14.32 -3.37
CA GLY A 382 -5.07 -13.68 -2.07
C GLY A 382 -4.84 -12.17 -2.22
N HIS A 383 -5.00 -11.41 -1.13
CA HIS A 383 -4.99 -9.94 -1.16
C HIS A 383 -3.83 -9.33 -1.95
N TYR A 384 -2.59 -9.68 -1.61
CA TYR A 384 -1.39 -9.13 -2.29
C TYR A 384 -1.28 -9.59 -3.76
N GLY A 385 -1.79 -10.79 -4.09
CA GLY A 385 -1.82 -11.31 -5.45
C GLY A 385 -2.67 -10.49 -6.42
N LEU A 386 -3.61 -9.69 -5.88
CA LEU A 386 -4.49 -8.82 -6.68
C LEU A 386 -3.75 -7.64 -7.34
N PHE A 387 -2.62 -7.22 -6.80
CA PHE A 387 -1.87 -6.05 -7.28
C PHE A 387 -0.34 -6.25 -7.29
N HIS A 388 0.13 -7.46 -6.99
CA HIS A 388 1.56 -7.78 -6.97
C HIS A 388 1.85 -9.17 -7.56
N GLY A 389 3.05 -9.33 -8.13
CA GLY A 389 3.58 -10.62 -8.57
C GLY A 389 3.04 -11.08 -9.93
N GLU A 390 3.16 -12.39 -10.15
CA GLU A 390 2.85 -13.01 -11.44
C GLU A 390 1.34 -12.98 -11.73
N ARG A 391 0.52 -13.28 -10.72
CA ARG A 391 -0.94 -13.28 -10.86
C ARG A 391 -1.48 -11.92 -11.28
N TRP A 392 -0.96 -10.85 -10.68
CA TRP A 392 -1.26 -9.49 -11.11
C TRP A 392 -0.98 -9.31 -12.60
N ARG A 393 0.24 -9.63 -13.04
CA ARG A 393 0.67 -9.37 -14.43
C ARG A 393 -0.10 -10.21 -15.46
N GLN A 394 -0.39 -11.48 -15.15
CA GLN A 394 -0.95 -12.42 -16.14
C GLN A 394 -2.47 -12.47 -16.17
N ALA A 395 -3.14 -12.28 -15.04
CA ALA A 395 -4.58 -12.49 -14.94
C ALA A 395 -5.36 -11.20 -14.65
N ILE A 396 -4.82 -10.29 -13.83
CA ILE A 396 -5.58 -9.16 -13.29
C ILE A 396 -5.36 -7.90 -14.11
N ALA A 397 -4.10 -7.47 -14.32
CA ALA A 397 -3.78 -6.28 -15.10
C ALA A 397 -4.41 -6.29 -16.51
N PRO A 398 -4.47 -7.44 -17.25
CA PRO A 398 -5.16 -7.50 -18.55
C PRO A 398 -6.65 -7.18 -18.52
N LYS A 399 -7.29 -7.14 -17.34
CA LYS A 399 -8.70 -6.72 -17.20
C LYS A 399 -8.84 -5.20 -17.14
N ILE A 400 -7.74 -4.50 -16.86
CA ILE A 400 -7.69 -3.03 -16.72
C ILE A 400 -7.19 -2.40 -18.03
N LEU A 401 -6.28 -3.10 -18.74
CA LEU A 401 -5.70 -2.70 -20.02
C LEU A 401 -6.68 -2.86 -21.16
#